data_aa8228ab7064e2578e11a5fbd2ed6ca0
#
_entry.id   aa8228ab7064e2578e11a5fbd2ed6ca0
#
_cell.length_a   1.000
_cell.length_b   1.000
_cell.length_c   1.000
_cell.angle_alpha   90.00
_cell.angle_beta   90.00
_cell.angle_gamma   90.00
#
_symmetry.space_group_name_H-M   'P 1'
#
loop_
_entity.id
_entity.type
_entity.pdbx_description
1 polymer ?
#
loop_
_entity_poly.entity_id
_entity_poly.type
_entity_poly.pdbx_seq_one_letter_code
_entity_poly.pdbx_strand_id
1 'polypeptide(L)'
;MTRCGISAPGQPLPASRRQPPSRSVRAALGLAVLLSAVSWLTAPPGAAAQSSSDSELPPLVTVAPEQEIPGSDGEPAAPRIVSVLRGPGGVGYWVIGADGSIEPIGTTILPIVGDQPPIHTNVVGARLGAPGALGVWLQLADNSEVAIGDPGPTVLTGEERPLGWLSGVGVRQLLSGAWWTDVDQWCTAELSLPVRIGQTIMTALGERSLGFAVEEARDRRIGGILLQGPVTEHVWRRIAELQDFADRIPLIFAVDEEGGRVQRLAGVVGRLPSAAAQTGKSPAEVTDQAASHARKMAALGFTMNFAPVIDVGAGEGIGDRSFGNDPATVTDYGMATVEGLSAGGVVPVVKHFPGHGGATADTHEELASTAPLSELRQRDLIPFAAVVGATDAAVMVGHLNVPGLTGGMPASLSPAAINGLLRDELGHSGLVVTDSLIMGAIRSQWSVSEAALLAITAGADLALVGGLEDAAAAFSEIEAAVAEGRLSLERLNDAATHVLRAKGVFACTLVGRDGLGRPVLYDPTLVGR
;
A
#
# COMPACT_ATOMS: atom_id res chain seq x y z
N MET A 1 -40.34 12.92 -61.47
CA MET A 1 -40.01 14.06 -62.33
C MET A 1 -39.29 15.05 -61.38
N THR A 2 -38.02 15.41 -61.35
CA THR A 2 -37.04 15.70 -62.38
C THR A 2 -35.66 15.58 -61.72
N ARG A 3 -34.78 14.76 -62.19
CA ARG A 3 -33.39 14.90 -62.62
C ARG A 3 -32.44 15.82 -61.79
N CYS A 4 -31.45 15.27 -61.18
CA CYS A 4 -30.09 15.00 -61.69
C CYS A 4 -29.16 16.23 -61.66
N GLY A 5 -28.06 16.13 -60.98
CA GLY A 5 -26.87 16.98 -61.07
C GLY A 5 -25.69 16.28 -60.43
N ILE A 6 -24.96 15.44 -61.22
CA ILE A 6 -23.71 14.83 -60.90
C ILE A 6 -22.60 15.83 -61.26
N SER A 7 -21.64 16.09 -60.38
CA SER A 7 -20.34 16.70 -60.74
C SER A 7 -19.21 15.87 -60.14
N ALA A 8 -18.30 15.48 -61.02
CA ALA A 8 -17.16 14.60 -60.84
C ALA A 8 -15.92 15.31 -60.22
N PRO A 9 -14.83 14.57 -59.91
CA PRO A 9 -13.85 14.88 -58.90
C PRO A 9 -12.65 15.71 -59.42
N GLY A 10 -12.14 16.60 -58.56
CA GLY A 10 -10.90 17.36 -58.79
C GLY A 10 -9.66 16.57 -58.41
N GLN A 11 -8.65 16.65 -59.25
CA GLN A 11 -7.37 15.98 -59.18
C GLN A 11 -6.49 16.46 -58.01
N PRO A 12 -5.51 15.62 -57.50
CA PRO A 12 -4.59 15.98 -56.44
C PRO A 12 -3.36 16.78 -56.95
N LEU A 13 -2.94 17.75 -56.16
CA LEU A 13 -1.69 18.50 -56.34
C LEU A 13 -0.50 17.72 -55.78
N PRO A 14 0.72 17.94 -56.32
CA PRO A 14 1.86 17.04 -56.08
C PRO A 14 2.61 17.31 -54.76
N ALA A 15 3.13 16.23 -54.20
CA ALA A 15 3.95 16.18 -53.01
C ALA A 15 5.29 16.93 -53.19
N SER A 16 5.60 17.87 -52.33
CA SER A 16 6.94 18.45 -52.19
C SER A 16 7.83 17.53 -51.36
N ARG A 17 8.86 16.99 -51.99
CA ARG A 17 9.98 16.29 -51.36
C ARG A 17 10.76 17.28 -50.48
N ARG A 18 10.91 17.01 -49.19
CA ARG A 18 11.99 17.57 -48.36
C ARG A 18 13.01 16.48 -48.09
N GLN A 19 14.24 16.76 -48.46
CA GLN A 19 15.44 15.93 -48.21
C GLN A 19 15.82 15.98 -46.74
N PRO A 20 16.48 14.94 -46.19
CA PRO A 20 17.04 14.94 -44.85
C PRO A 20 18.40 15.67 -44.84
N PRO A 21 18.79 16.35 -43.76
CA PRO A 21 20.13 16.87 -43.61
C PRO A 21 21.13 15.79 -43.21
N SER A 22 22.30 15.94 -43.81
CA SER A 22 23.51 15.13 -43.75
C SER A 22 24.13 15.04 -42.35
N ARG A 23 24.79 13.90 -42.13
CA ARG A 23 25.75 13.62 -41.05
C ARG A 23 26.98 14.52 -41.17
N SER A 24 27.53 14.77 -40.02
CA SER A 24 28.89 15.08 -39.58
C SER A 24 29.01 16.38 -38.81
N VAL A 25 29.45 16.26 -37.53
CA VAL A 25 30.81 16.68 -37.11
C VAL A 25 31.05 16.12 -35.71
N ARG A 26 32.07 15.31 -35.54
CA ARG A 26 32.78 15.00 -34.30
C ARG A 26 33.73 16.11 -33.96
N ALA A 27 33.78 16.53 -32.70
CA ALA A 27 34.96 17.05 -31.98
C ALA A 27 34.49 17.20 -30.52
N ALA A 28 34.97 16.54 -29.53
CA ALA A 28 36.29 16.47 -28.89
C ALA A 28 36.60 17.71 -28.03
N LEU A 29 37.00 17.41 -26.79
CA LEU A 29 37.59 18.23 -25.71
C LEU A 29 36.59 19.08 -24.89
N GLY A 30 36.71 19.18 -23.55
CA GLY A 30 37.85 19.00 -22.69
C GLY A 30 37.48 18.93 -21.22
N LEU A 31 38.33 18.21 -20.56
CA LEU A 31 38.48 18.08 -19.12
C LEU A 31 38.83 19.46 -18.51
N ALA A 32 38.03 19.92 -17.53
CA ALA A 32 38.41 21.01 -16.66
C ALA A 32 38.28 20.57 -15.20
N VAL A 33 39.43 20.18 -14.66
CA VAL A 33 39.67 20.03 -13.22
C VAL A 33 39.80 21.43 -12.66
N LEU A 34 38.92 21.80 -11.70
CA LEU A 34 39.13 22.99 -10.87
C LEU A 34 39.26 22.55 -9.42
N LEU A 35 40.52 22.46 -9.01
CA LEU A 35 40.96 22.52 -7.62
C LEU A 35 40.62 23.90 -7.06
N SER A 36 39.81 23.98 -6.01
CA SER A 36 39.72 25.19 -5.20
C SER A 36 40.17 24.88 -3.77
N ALA A 37 41.12 25.69 -3.38
CA ALA A 37 41.96 25.64 -2.21
C ALA A 37 41.22 25.71 -0.88
N VAL A 38 41.73 24.97 0.06
CA VAL A 38 41.51 25.03 1.50
C VAL A 38 42.00 26.38 2.03
N SER A 39 41.11 27.18 2.58
CA SER A 39 41.48 28.30 3.45
C SER A 39 41.24 27.92 4.89
N TRP A 40 42.29 27.76 5.64
CA TRP A 40 42.29 27.67 7.10
C TRP A 40 42.07 29.08 7.68
N LEU A 41 40.99 29.25 8.41
CA LEU A 41 40.81 30.39 9.30
C LEU A 41 40.65 29.88 10.71
N THR A 42 41.55 30.28 11.54
CA THR A 42 41.73 30.03 12.98
C THR A 42 40.54 30.50 13.79
N ALA A 43 39.95 29.61 14.59
CA ALA A 43 39.02 29.94 15.65
C ALA A 43 39.75 30.11 17.00
N PRO A 44 39.26 31.00 17.90
CA PRO A 44 39.87 31.22 19.20
C PRO A 44 39.54 30.07 20.18
N PRO A 45 40.40 29.85 21.20
CA PRO A 45 40.17 28.80 22.18
C PRO A 45 39.23 29.29 23.31
N GLY A 46 38.19 28.50 23.60
CA GLY A 46 37.43 28.70 24.82
C GLY A 46 35.91 28.49 24.71
N ALA A 47 35.48 27.26 24.46
CA ALA A 47 34.17 26.81 24.89
C ALA A 47 34.27 25.33 25.22
N ALA A 48 34.09 24.97 26.48
CA ALA A 48 34.03 23.60 26.95
C ALA A 48 32.92 22.86 26.23
N ALA A 49 33.27 21.79 25.48
CA ALA A 49 32.33 20.87 24.90
C ALA A 49 31.63 20.12 26.04
N GLN A 50 30.36 20.42 26.26
CA GLN A 50 29.46 19.51 26.99
C GLN A 50 29.24 18.30 26.07
N SER A 51 29.76 17.16 26.48
CA SER A 51 29.49 15.88 25.88
C SER A 51 28.01 15.53 26.09
N SER A 52 27.19 15.76 25.08
CA SER A 52 25.88 15.11 24.99
C SER A 52 26.11 13.66 24.53
N SER A 53 26.33 12.78 25.47
CA SER A 53 26.29 11.32 25.29
C SER A 53 24.84 10.87 25.45
N ASP A 54 24.02 11.10 24.46
CA ASP A 54 22.74 10.42 24.32
C ASP A 54 22.62 9.92 22.87
N SER A 55 23.36 8.88 22.57
CA SER A 55 23.04 7.99 21.46
C SER A 55 22.06 6.94 22.00
N GLU A 56 20.77 7.24 21.98
CA GLU A 56 19.74 6.24 22.22
C GLU A 56 19.94 5.07 21.24
N LEU A 57 20.15 3.88 21.81
CA LEU A 57 20.13 2.63 21.04
C LEU A 57 18.68 2.44 20.52
N PRO A 58 18.49 1.97 19.28
CA PRO A 58 17.14 1.70 18.78
C PRO A 58 16.45 0.65 19.65
N PRO A 59 15.16 0.82 19.94
CA PRO A 59 14.41 -0.05 20.85
C PRO A 59 14.32 -1.50 20.34
N LEU A 60 14.26 -2.42 21.29
CA LEU A 60 14.03 -3.85 21.04
C LEU A 60 12.62 -4.03 20.45
N VAL A 61 12.51 -4.69 19.32
CA VAL A 61 11.21 -5.06 18.75
C VAL A 61 10.83 -6.45 19.23
N THR A 62 9.88 -6.54 20.14
CA THR A 62 9.40 -7.81 20.70
C THR A 62 8.08 -8.17 20.06
N VAL A 63 7.96 -9.36 19.46
CA VAL A 63 6.72 -9.92 18.92
C VAL A 63 6.20 -10.97 19.90
N ALA A 64 4.95 -10.83 20.38
CA ALA A 64 4.34 -11.78 21.30
C ALA A 64 4.15 -13.17 20.67
N PRO A 65 4.31 -14.28 21.42
CA PRO A 65 4.04 -15.61 20.90
C PRO A 65 2.54 -15.80 20.68
N GLU A 66 2.11 -15.93 19.41
CA GLU A 66 0.79 -16.46 19.09
C GLU A 66 0.79 -17.97 19.23
N GLN A 67 -0.38 -18.52 19.62
CA GLN A 67 -0.60 -19.95 19.75
C GLN A 67 -0.25 -20.68 18.45
N GLU A 68 0.49 -21.77 18.55
CA GLU A 68 0.78 -22.68 17.45
C GLU A 68 -0.52 -23.16 16.81
N ILE A 69 -0.71 -22.87 15.53
CA ILE A 69 -1.68 -23.58 14.69
C ILE A 69 -0.94 -24.86 14.23
N PRO A 70 -1.44 -26.06 14.58
CA PRO A 70 -0.80 -27.30 14.14
C PRO A 70 -0.85 -27.37 12.61
N GLY A 71 0.31 -27.41 11.96
CA GLY A 71 0.42 -27.73 10.54
C GLY A 71 -0.09 -29.15 10.29
N SER A 72 -0.97 -29.30 9.31
CA SER A 72 -1.31 -30.60 8.76
C SER A 72 -0.09 -31.15 8.03
N ASP A 73 0.30 -32.39 8.38
CA ASP A 73 1.18 -33.26 7.61
C ASP A 73 2.70 -33.05 7.70
N GLY A 74 3.28 -32.93 8.90
CA GLY A 74 4.65 -33.39 9.14
C GLY A 74 5.80 -32.60 8.49
N GLU A 75 5.55 -31.52 7.76
CA GLU A 75 6.61 -30.61 7.27
C GLU A 75 6.88 -29.50 8.31
N PRO A 76 8.16 -29.13 8.51
CA PRO A 76 8.48 -28.02 9.41
C PRO A 76 7.87 -26.73 8.86
N ALA A 77 7.02 -26.09 9.65
CA ALA A 77 6.50 -24.77 9.34
C ALA A 77 7.66 -23.79 9.08
N ALA A 78 7.49 -22.91 8.08
CA ALA A 78 8.47 -21.87 7.80
C ALA A 78 8.79 -21.06 9.06
N PRO A 79 10.06 -20.71 9.33
CA PRO A 79 10.41 -19.95 10.50
C PRO A 79 9.70 -18.60 10.47
N ARG A 80 8.94 -18.31 11.52
CA ARG A 80 8.25 -17.03 11.68
C ARG A 80 9.30 -15.92 11.82
N ILE A 81 9.23 -14.88 10.98
CA ILE A 81 10.10 -13.71 11.09
C ILE A 81 9.69 -12.90 12.32
N VAL A 82 10.64 -12.64 13.20
CA VAL A 82 10.44 -11.90 14.44
C VAL A 82 11.13 -10.54 14.44
N SER A 83 12.15 -10.37 13.60
CA SER A 83 12.86 -9.08 13.48
C SER A 83 13.56 -8.95 12.15
N VAL A 84 13.78 -7.71 11.72
CA VAL A 84 14.65 -7.37 10.59
C VAL A 84 15.52 -6.20 11.00
N LEU A 85 16.81 -6.37 10.85
CA LEU A 85 17.80 -5.42 11.29
C LEU A 85 18.63 -4.95 10.09
N ARG A 86 18.97 -3.66 10.05
CA ARG A 86 19.85 -3.13 9.02
C ARG A 86 21.26 -3.65 9.20
N GLY A 87 21.87 -4.16 8.14
CA GLY A 87 23.23 -4.66 8.16
C GLY A 87 24.27 -3.56 8.45
N PRO A 88 25.49 -3.95 8.88
CA PRO A 88 26.58 -3.02 9.13
C PRO A 88 26.88 -2.14 7.91
N GLY A 89 27.20 -0.87 8.15
CA GLY A 89 27.47 0.11 7.09
C GLY A 89 26.23 0.57 6.32
N GLY A 90 25.04 0.15 6.74
CA GLY A 90 23.78 0.60 6.14
C GLY A 90 23.45 -0.06 4.79
N VAL A 91 24.11 -1.18 4.46
CA VAL A 91 23.93 -1.91 3.20
C VAL A 91 23.32 -3.28 3.49
N GLY A 92 22.14 -3.55 2.92
CA GLY A 92 21.42 -4.80 3.14
C GLY A 92 20.82 -4.96 4.55
N TYR A 93 20.24 -6.14 4.82
CA TYR A 93 19.47 -6.44 6.04
C TYR A 93 19.71 -7.85 6.52
N TRP A 94 19.49 -8.07 7.82
CA TRP A 94 19.37 -9.39 8.43
C TRP A 94 17.92 -9.67 8.80
N VAL A 95 17.37 -10.75 8.29
CA VAL A 95 16.04 -11.25 8.65
C VAL A 95 16.21 -12.33 9.72
N ILE A 96 15.52 -12.15 10.84
CA ILE A 96 15.66 -13.01 12.03
C ILE A 96 14.39 -13.85 12.15
N GLY A 97 14.53 -15.18 12.11
CA GLY A 97 13.44 -16.12 12.34
C GLY A 97 13.22 -16.42 13.84
N ALA A 98 12.00 -16.88 14.17
CA ALA A 98 11.65 -17.31 15.52
C ALA A 98 12.47 -18.53 15.98
N ASP A 99 13.03 -19.28 15.06
CA ASP A 99 13.94 -20.40 15.27
C ASP A 99 15.40 -19.95 15.50
N GLY A 100 15.67 -18.65 15.48
CA GLY A 100 17.00 -18.08 15.58
C GLY A 100 17.77 -18.03 14.27
N SER A 101 17.16 -18.39 13.15
CA SER A 101 17.77 -18.22 11.83
C SER A 101 18.05 -16.75 11.54
N ILE A 102 19.20 -16.45 10.92
CA ILE A 102 19.57 -15.11 10.48
C ILE A 102 19.92 -15.18 9.01
N GLU A 103 19.11 -14.55 8.18
CA GLU A 103 19.32 -14.52 6.75
C GLU A 103 19.73 -13.12 6.27
N PRO A 104 20.86 -13.00 5.53
CA PRO A 104 21.25 -11.74 4.95
C PRO A 104 20.45 -11.47 3.67
N ILE A 105 19.95 -10.25 3.52
CA ILE A 105 19.32 -9.77 2.30
C ILE A 105 20.13 -8.59 1.74
N GLY A 106 20.37 -8.61 0.44
CA GLY A 106 21.22 -7.63 -0.24
C GLY A 106 22.70 -7.94 -0.07
N THR A 107 23.53 -6.91 0.07
CA THR A 107 25.00 -7.03 0.14
C THR A 107 25.53 -7.13 1.56
N THR A 108 24.66 -7.33 2.55
CA THR A 108 25.09 -7.45 3.95
C THR A 108 25.82 -8.76 4.19
N ILE A 109 26.81 -8.73 5.05
CA ILE A 109 27.59 -9.92 5.43
C ILE A 109 26.87 -10.57 6.63
N LEU A 110 26.77 -11.91 6.63
CA LEU A 110 26.32 -12.63 7.82
C LEU A 110 27.20 -12.28 9.02
N PRO A 111 26.63 -12.15 10.23
CA PRO A 111 27.42 -12.15 11.44
C PRO A 111 28.30 -13.40 11.43
N ILE A 112 29.59 -13.26 11.77
CA ILE A 112 30.50 -14.42 11.86
C ILE A 112 29.93 -15.35 12.91
N VAL A 113 29.33 -16.44 12.47
CA VAL A 113 28.76 -17.47 13.32
C VAL A 113 29.89 -18.45 13.62
N GLY A 114 30.50 -18.34 14.82
CA GLY A 114 31.28 -19.44 15.41
C GLY A 114 30.35 -20.58 15.83
N ASP A 115 30.85 -21.61 16.49
CA ASP A 115 30.04 -22.67 17.12
C ASP A 115 29.02 -22.03 18.07
N GLN A 116 27.79 -21.83 17.59
CA GLN A 116 26.70 -21.23 18.35
C GLN A 116 26.05 -22.30 19.21
N PRO A 117 25.76 -22.01 20.49
CA PRO A 117 24.92 -22.91 21.27
C PRO A 117 23.54 -23.01 20.60
N PRO A 118 22.96 -24.23 20.57
CA PRO A 118 21.63 -24.40 20.00
C PRO A 118 20.63 -23.50 20.74
N ILE A 119 19.81 -22.74 19.98
CA ILE A 119 18.75 -21.94 20.54
C ILE A 119 17.60 -22.88 20.89
N HIS A 120 17.34 -23.02 22.21
CA HIS A 120 16.38 -24.01 22.75
C HIS A 120 14.98 -23.43 22.97
N THR A 121 14.80 -22.13 22.75
CA THR A 121 13.50 -21.44 22.89
C THR A 121 13.29 -20.51 21.70
N ASN A 122 12.02 -20.15 21.45
CA ASN A 122 11.69 -19.23 20.36
C ASN A 122 12.32 -17.86 20.59
N VAL A 123 12.91 -17.30 19.52
CA VAL A 123 13.32 -15.91 19.48
C VAL A 123 12.06 -15.04 19.41
N VAL A 124 11.99 -14.01 20.23
CA VAL A 124 10.85 -13.07 20.28
C VAL A 124 11.25 -11.67 19.85
N GLY A 125 12.55 -11.39 19.72
CA GLY A 125 13.04 -10.10 19.26
C GLY A 125 14.54 -10.15 18.94
N ALA A 126 15.05 -9.10 18.31
CA ALA A 126 16.47 -8.92 18.05
C ALA A 126 16.84 -7.44 18.01
N ARG A 127 18.10 -7.12 18.33
CA ARG A 127 18.67 -5.78 18.21
C ARG A 127 20.09 -5.82 17.68
N LEU A 128 20.51 -4.74 17.05
CA LEU A 128 21.90 -4.59 16.62
C LEU A 128 22.82 -4.53 17.85
N GLY A 129 24.06 -4.97 17.66
CA GLY A 129 25.14 -4.72 18.60
C GLY A 129 25.52 -3.24 18.66
N ALA A 130 26.59 -2.94 19.41
CA ALA A 130 27.15 -1.59 19.51
C ALA A 130 27.49 -1.01 18.12
N PRO A 131 27.49 0.32 17.92
CA PRO A 131 27.87 0.92 16.65
C PRO A 131 29.24 0.42 16.15
N GLY A 132 29.26 -0.15 14.95
CA GLY A 132 30.45 -0.76 14.34
C GLY A 132 30.69 -2.23 14.69
N ALA A 133 29.89 -2.83 15.57
CA ALA A 133 29.95 -4.26 15.87
C ALA A 133 29.38 -5.12 14.73
N LEU A 134 29.91 -6.33 14.56
CA LEU A 134 29.49 -7.30 13.53
C LEU A 134 28.64 -8.42 14.15
N GLY A 135 27.57 -8.07 14.84
CA GLY A 135 26.69 -9.03 15.47
C GLY A 135 25.36 -8.46 15.91
N VAL A 136 24.52 -9.36 16.39
CA VAL A 136 23.18 -9.06 16.89
C VAL A 136 22.94 -9.72 18.24
N TRP A 137 22.08 -9.13 19.06
CA TRP A 137 21.54 -9.75 20.26
C TRP A 137 20.15 -10.30 19.91
N LEU A 138 19.92 -11.58 20.17
CA LEU A 138 18.59 -12.20 20.07
C LEU A 138 17.97 -12.26 21.47
N GLN A 139 16.74 -11.81 21.61
CA GLN A 139 15.94 -11.98 22.81
C GLN A 139 15.12 -13.26 22.69
N LEU A 140 15.17 -14.10 23.70
CA LEU A 140 14.43 -15.36 23.76
C LEU A 140 13.13 -15.21 24.57
N ALA A 141 12.20 -16.13 24.36
CA ALA A 141 10.90 -16.12 25.04
C ALA A 141 10.98 -16.25 26.57
N ASP A 142 12.11 -16.74 27.09
CA ASP A 142 12.40 -16.84 28.53
C ASP A 142 13.07 -15.57 29.10
N ASN A 143 13.12 -14.48 28.33
CA ASN A 143 13.80 -13.21 28.61
C ASN A 143 15.33 -13.29 28.66
N SER A 144 15.96 -14.39 28.29
CA SER A 144 17.40 -14.44 28.09
C SER A 144 17.82 -13.80 26.77
N GLU A 145 19.09 -13.38 26.67
CA GLU A 145 19.68 -12.85 25.44
C GLU A 145 20.80 -13.76 24.94
N VAL A 146 20.89 -13.95 23.63
CA VAL A 146 21.95 -14.70 22.94
C VAL A 146 22.67 -13.79 21.97
N ALA A 147 24.01 -13.72 22.08
CA ALA A 147 24.82 -12.98 21.12
C ALA A 147 25.08 -13.83 19.87
N ILE A 148 24.89 -13.27 18.70
CA ILE A 148 25.23 -13.86 17.41
C ILE A 148 26.27 -12.98 16.74
N GLY A 149 27.44 -13.55 16.41
CA GLY A 149 28.60 -12.79 15.95
C GLY A 149 29.30 -12.06 17.11
N ASP A 150 29.81 -10.88 16.86
CA ASP A 150 30.41 -10.00 17.88
C ASP A 150 29.57 -8.70 17.99
N PRO A 151 28.47 -8.72 18.77
CA PRO A 151 27.63 -7.55 18.96
C PRO A 151 28.23 -6.52 19.93
N GLY A 152 29.40 -6.77 20.50
CA GLY A 152 29.98 -5.93 21.54
C GLY A 152 29.28 -6.09 22.90
N PRO A 153 29.67 -5.31 23.92
CA PRO A 153 29.14 -5.43 25.27
C PRO A 153 27.64 -5.08 25.32
N THR A 154 26.90 -5.81 26.18
CA THR A 154 25.50 -5.49 26.48
C THR A 154 25.45 -4.18 27.26
N VAL A 155 24.97 -3.12 26.66
CA VAL A 155 24.64 -1.88 27.37
C VAL A 155 23.20 -2.00 27.86
N LEU A 156 23.00 -2.60 29.02
CA LEU A 156 21.71 -2.53 29.72
C LEU A 156 21.63 -1.14 30.38
N THR A 157 21.00 -0.18 29.71
CA THR A 157 20.54 1.03 30.36
C THR A 157 19.25 0.69 31.10
N GLY A 158 19.25 0.90 32.44
CA GLY A 158 18.21 0.45 33.35
C GLY A 158 16.80 0.87 32.95
N GLU A 159 15.83 -0.01 33.25
CA GLU A 159 14.38 0.15 33.12
C GLU A 159 13.83 0.27 31.68
N GLU A 160 14.20 -0.62 30.78
CA GLU A 160 13.40 -0.88 29.61
C GLU A 160 12.15 -1.69 30.00
N ARG A 161 11.03 -1.00 30.13
CA ARG A 161 9.71 -1.64 30.13
C ARG A 161 9.57 -2.39 28.80
N PRO A 162 9.16 -3.67 28.81
CA PRO A 162 8.78 -4.33 27.57
C PRO A 162 7.71 -3.46 26.91
N LEU A 163 7.97 -3.00 25.69
CA LEU A 163 6.98 -2.31 24.89
C LEU A 163 5.79 -3.25 24.76
N GLY A 164 4.75 -2.97 25.52
CA GLY A 164 3.55 -3.76 25.51
C GLY A 164 3.01 -3.83 24.09
N TRP A 165 2.70 -5.06 23.65
CA TRP A 165 1.86 -5.38 22.50
C TRP A 165 1.92 -4.34 21.37
N LEU A 166 2.88 -4.47 20.48
CA LEU A 166 2.70 -3.94 19.15
C LEU A 166 1.66 -4.84 18.46
N SER A 167 0.39 -4.50 18.59
CA SER A 167 -0.65 -4.94 17.69
C SER A 167 -0.15 -4.71 16.25
N GLY A 168 -0.70 -5.39 15.25
CA GLY A 168 -0.28 -5.27 13.83
C GLY A 168 -0.02 -3.84 13.31
N VAL A 169 -0.51 -2.81 14.01
CA VAL A 169 -0.25 -1.38 13.80
C VAL A 169 1.19 -0.98 14.14
N GLY A 170 1.77 -1.47 15.24
CA GLY A 170 3.16 -1.11 15.61
C GLY A 170 4.21 -1.71 14.66
N VAL A 171 3.96 -2.89 14.12
CA VAL A 171 4.81 -3.49 13.06
C VAL A 171 4.68 -2.66 11.77
N ARG A 172 3.49 -2.18 11.43
CA ARG A 172 3.28 -1.30 10.27
C ARG A 172 4.08 0.01 10.37
N GLN A 173 4.12 0.63 11.52
CA GLN A 173 4.84 1.90 11.73
C GLN A 173 6.35 1.76 11.63
N LEU A 174 6.91 0.60 12.00
CA LEU A 174 8.33 0.27 11.79
C LEU A 174 8.63 -0.11 10.33
N LEU A 175 7.62 -0.56 9.59
CA LEU A 175 7.73 -0.98 8.20
C LEU A 175 7.49 0.16 7.19
N SER A 176 7.09 1.36 7.65
CA SER A 176 6.82 2.52 6.77
C SER A 176 8.05 3.27 6.24
N GLY A 177 9.25 2.81 6.55
CA GLY A 177 10.49 3.40 5.99
C GLY A 177 10.76 2.95 4.54
N ALA A 178 11.21 3.86 3.69
CA ALA A 178 11.46 3.65 2.26
C ALA A 178 12.33 2.40 1.93
N TRP A 179 13.20 1.98 2.83
CA TRP A 179 14.10 0.84 2.67
C TRP A 179 13.42 -0.55 2.74
N TRP A 180 12.25 -0.65 3.38
CA TRP A 180 11.45 -1.89 3.39
C TRP A 180 10.83 -2.19 2.03
N THR A 181 10.60 -1.15 1.23
CA THR A 181 10.01 -1.28 -0.09
C THR A 181 10.85 -2.21 -0.95
N ASP A 182 12.16 -2.06 -0.90
CA ASP A 182 13.07 -2.82 -1.76
C ASP A 182 13.11 -4.32 -1.42
N VAL A 183 13.18 -4.66 -0.11
CA VAL A 183 13.22 -6.07 0.33
C VAL A 183 11.91 -6.79 0.08
N ASP A 184 10.80 -6.16 0.43
CA ASP A 184 9.47 -6.75 0.27
C ASP A 184 9.10 -6.88 -1.21
N GLN A 185 9.47 -5.89 -2.02
CA GLN A 185 9.30 -5.92 -3.47
C GLN A 185 10.14 -7.03 -4.12
N TRP A 186 11.36 -7.25 -3.63
CA TRP A 186 12.18 -8.36 -4.08
C TRP A 186 11.52 -9.71 -3.77
N CYS A 187 11.03 -9.93 -2.55
CA CYS A 187 10.31 -11.16 -2.19
C CYS A 187 8.99 -11.30 -2.99
N THR A 188 8.28 -10.20 -3.23
CA THR A 188 7.08 -10.20 -4.08
C THR A 188 7.40 -10.65 -5.50
N ALA A 189 8.56 -10.28 -6.04
CA ALA A 189 8.99 -10.69 -7.38
C ALA A 189 9.16 -12.21 -7.53
N GLU A 190 9.39 -12.94 -6.44
CA GLU A 190 9.51 -14.41 -6.42
C GLU A 190 8.14 -15.11 -6.45
N LEU A 191 7.05 -14.41 -6.13
CA LEU A 191 5.70 -14.95 -6.30
C LEU A 191 5.41 -15.17 -7.79
N SER A 192 4.60 -16.19 -8.09
CA SER A 192 4.22 -16.46 -9.48
C SER A 192 3.49 -15.26 -10.10
N LEU A 193 3.63 -15.07 -11.42
CA LEU A 193 3.00 -13.96 -12.13
C LEU A 193 1.48 -13.91 -11.90
N PRO A 194 0.72 -15.03 -11.97
CA PRO A 194 -0.72 -15.01 -11.67
C PRO A 194 -1.05 -14.50 -10.28
N VAL A 195 -0.28 -14.88 -9.25
CA VAL A 195 -0.49 -14.40 -7.88
C VAL A 195 -0.29 -12.88 -7.80
N ARG A 196 0.79 -12.36 -8.38
CA ARG A 196 1.06 -10.91 -8.38
C ARG A 196 -0.03 -10.11 -9.09
N ILE A 197 -0.50 -10.60 -10.25
CA ILE A 197 -1.60 -9.97 -10.99
C ILE A 197 -2.87 -9.98 -10.14
N GLY A 198 -3.25 -11.12 -9.57
CA GLY A 198 -4.45 -11.25 -8.75
C GLY A 198 -4.46 -10.28 -7.57
N GLN A 199 -3.29 -9.99 -6.95
CA GLN A 199 -3.24 -9.02 -5.85
C GLN A 199 -3.69 -7.62 -6.28
N THR A 200 -3.55 -7.24 -7.54
CA THR A 200 -3.90 -5.90 -8.03
C THR A 200 -5.38 -5.73 -8.39
N ILE A 201 -6.21 -6.76 -8.23
CA ILE A 201 -7.61 -6.76 -8.64
C ILE A 201 -8.54 -6.93 -7.43
N MET A 202 -9.47 -6.01 -7.26
CA MET A 202 -10.58 -6.11 -6.30
C MET A 202 -11.90 -6.17 -7.06
N THR A 203 -12.70 -7.21 -6.79
CA THR A 203 -14.05 -7.36 -7.39
C THR A 203 -15.14 -6.88 -6.44
N ALA A 204 -16.26 -6.43 -6.99
CA ALA A 204 -17.40 -5.96 -6.21
C ALA A 204 -18.53 -7.00 -6.25
N LEU A 205 -18.92 -7.54 -5.08
CA LEU A 205 -19.91 -8.60 -4.97
C LEU A 205 -20.94 -8.32 -3.87
N GLY A 206 -22.18 -8.76 -4.09
CA GLY A 206 -23.15 -8.86 -3.00
C GLY A 206 -22.93 -10.14 -2.16
N GLU A 207 -23.41 -10.15 -0.91
CA GLU A 207 -23.27 -11.31 -0.01
C GLU A 207 -23.68 -12.64 -0.65
N ARG A 208 -24.77 -12.65 -1.43
CA ARG A 208 -25.28 -13.87 -2.09
C ARG A 208 -24.35 -14.40 -3.17
N SER A 209 -23.49 -13.54 -3.72
CA SER A 209 -22.57 -13.88 -4.79
C SER A 209 -21.19 -14.31 -4.28
N LEU A 210 -20.91 -14.22 -2.99
CA LEU A 210 -19.60 -14.57 -2.42
C LEU A 210 -19.22 -16.03 -2.72
N GLY A 211 -20.19 -16.95 -2.71
CA GLY A 211 -19.91 -18.35 -3.02
C GLY A 211 -19.39 -18.63 -4.44
N PHE A 212 -19.58 -17.68 -5.37
CA PHE A 212 -19.06 -17.81 -6.74
C PHE A 212 -17.57 -17.39 -6.84
N ALA A 213 -17.00 -16.74 -5.82
CA ALA A 213 -15.61 -16.29 -5.81
C ALA A 213 -14.63 -17.35 -5.25
N VAL A 214 -15.09 -18.57 -4.97
CA VAL A 214 -14.25 -19.62 -4.36
C VAL A 214 -13.07 -20.01 -5.26
N GLU A 215 -13.29 -20.13 -6.57
CA GLU A 215 -12.21 -20.49 -7.50
C GLU A 215 -11.19 -19.37 -7.64
N GLU A 216 -11.65 -18.12 -7.76
CA GLU A 216 -10.78 -16.95 -7.81
C GLU A 216 -9.96 -16.77 -6.53
N ALA A 217 -10.55 -17.05 -5.37
CA ALA A 217 -9.86 -17.03 -4.09
C ALA A 217 -8.78 -18.11 -4.01
N ARG A 218 -9.13 -19.36 -4.36
CA ARG A 218 -8.21 -20.50 -4.38
C ARG A 218 -7.06 -20.31 -5.35
N ASP A 219 -7.36 -19.84 -6.56
CA ASP A 219 -6.38 -19.59 -7.61
C ASP A 219 -5.64 -18.24 -7.42
N ARG A 220 -6.01 -17.48 -6.38
CA ARG A 220 -5.44 -16.16 -6.05
C ARG A 220 -5.50 -15.16 -7.20
N ARG A 221 -6.59 -15.21 -7.99
CA ARG A 221 -6.82 -14.32 -9.14
C ARG A 221 -7.42 -12.98 -8.77
N ILE A 222 -7.79 -12.80 -7.50
CA ILE A 222 -8.26 -11.54 -6.92
C ILE A 222 -7.54 -11.26 -5.62
N GLY A 223 -7.22 -9.98 -5.36
CA GLY A 223 -6.61 -9.49 -4.13
C GLY A 223 -7.62 -9.14 -3.07
N GLY A 224 -8.87 -8.87 -3.44
CA GLY A 224 -9.92 -8.51 -2.50
C GLY A 224 -11.32 -8.49 -3.09
N ILE A 225 -12.28 -8.30 -2.19
CA ILE A 225 -13.71 -8.20 -2.50
C ILE A 225 -14.27 -6.97 -1.79
N LEU A 226 -14.86 -6.05 -2.55
CA LEU A 226 -15.74 -5.02 -2.02
C LEU A 226 -17.14 -5.61 -1.85
N LEU A 227 -17.66 -5.64 -0.64
CA LEU A 227 -19.02 -6.11 -0.38
C LEU A 227 -20.02 -4.99 -0.64
N GLN A 228 -20.88 -5.21 -1.63
CA GLN A 228 -21.94 -4.27 -2.02
C GLN A 228 -23.31 -4.69 -1.50
N GLY A 229 -24.17 -3.69 -1.30
CA GLY A 229 -25.53 -3.90 -0.79
C GLY A 229 -25.56 -4.25 0.69
N PRO A 230 -26.76 -4.48 1.23
CA PRO A 230 -26.93 -4.83 2.63
C PRO A 230 -26.44 -6.27 2.90
N VAL A 231 -25.87 -6.48 4.07
CA VAL A 231 -25.40 -7.79 4.53
C VAL A 231 -26.25 -8.33 5.67
N THR A 232 -26.22 -9.65 5.84
CA THR A 232 -26.85 -10.33 6.98
C THR A 232 -25.84 -10.59 8.11
N GLU A 233 -26.32 -10.95 9.28
CA GLU A 233 -25.47 -11.34 10.41
C GLU A 233 -24.61 -12.60 10.13
N HIS A 234 -24.89 -13.33 9.06
CA HIS A 234 -24.19 -14.56 8.68
C HIS A 234 -23.05 -14.35 7.69
N VAL A 235 -22.82 -13.11 7.22
CA VAL A 235 -21.78 -12.77 6.24
C VAL A 235 -20.39 -13.28 6.65
N TRP A 236 -20.09 -13.27 7.96
CA TRP A 236 -18.80 -13.72 8.48
C TRP A 236 -18.48 -15.17 8.11
N ARG A 237 -19.49 -16.07 7.98
CA ARG A 237 -19.27 -17.47 7.57
C ARG A 237 -18.77 -17.56 6.14
N ARG A 238 -19.32 -16.74 5.25
CA ARG A 238 -18.88 -16.68 3.86
C ARG A 238 -17.50 -16.05 3.70
N ILE A 239 -17.23 -15.03 4.51
CA ILE A 239 -15.90 -14.42 4.56
C ILE A 239 -14.88 -15.45 5.05
N ALA A 240 -15.15 -16.15 6.16
CA ALA A 240 -14.26 -17.18 6.69
C ALA A 240 -14.01 -18.31 5.68
N GLU A 241 -15.07 -18.81 5.01
CA GLU A 241 -14.97 -19.82 3.97
C GLU A 241 -14.04 -19.39 2.83
N LEU A 242 -14.16 -18.14 2.35
CA LEU A 242 -13.29 -17.62 1.30
C LEU A 242 -11.85 -17.39 1.78
N GLN A 243 -11.65 -17.00 3.03
CA GLN A 243 -10.31 -16.89 3.63
C GLN A 243 -9.61 -18.25 3.74
N ASP A 244 -10.36 -19.31 4.09
CA ASP A 244 -9.82 -20.68 4.13
C ASP A 244 -9.32 -21.12 2.74
N PHE A 245 -10.01 -20.73 1.66
CA PHE A 245 -9.56 -21.01 0.29
C PHE A 245 -8.38 -20.12 -0.16
N ALA A 246 -8.29 -18.90 0.33
CA ALA A 246 -7.21 -17.98 0.04
C ALA A 246 -5.90 -18.34 0.77
N ASP A 247 -6.00 -19.13 1.85
CA ASP A 247 -4.89 -19.67 2.63
C ASP A 247 -3.90 -18.56 3.10
N ARG A 248 -2.61 -18.70 2.78
CA ARG A 248 -1.52 -17.82 3.24
C ARG A 248 -1.60 -16.38 2.73
N ILE A 249 -2.33 -16.12 1.66
CA ILE A 249 -2.53 -14.76 1.13
C ILE A 249 -4.00 -14.39 1.27
N PRO A 250 -4.42 -13.83 2.41
CA PRO A 250 -5.82 -13.55 2.67
C PRO A 250 -6.37 -12.54 1.67
N LEU A 251 -7.68 -12.59 1.43
CA LEU A 251 -8.39 -11.57 0.67
C LEU A 251 -8.61 -10.32 1.53
N ILE A 252 -8.54 -9.15 0.91
CA ILE A 252 -9.11 -7.93 1.48
C ILE A 252 -10.64 -8.05 1.40
N PHE A 253 -11.34 -7.91 2.52
CA PHE A 253 -12.77 -7.68 2.53
C PHE A 253 -13.05 -6.22 2.86
N ALA A 254 -13.44 -5.47 1.84
CA ALA A 254 -13.73 -4.05 1.94
C ALA A 254 -15.24 -3.78 1.97
N VAL A 255 -15.62 -2.62 2.48
CA VAL A 255 -17.01 -2.14 2.50
C VAL A 255 -17.05 -0.62 2.52
N ASP A 256 -18.14 -0.02 1.98
CA ASP A 256 -18.46 1.39 2.17
C ASP A 256 -19.28 1.57 3.44
N GLU A 257 -18.62 1.83 4.54
CA GLU A 257 -19.24 2.05 5.84
C GLU A 257 -18.88 3.44 6.36
N GLU A 258 -19.37 4.47 5.63
CA GLU A 258 -19.07 5.89 5.90
C GLU A 258 -19.91 6.46 7.05
N GLY A 259 -21.10 5.92 7.21
CA GLY A 259 -22.18 6.48 8.03
C GLY A 259 -23.29 7.15 7.20
N GLY A 260 -24.34 7.57 7.88
CA GLY A 260 -25.48 8.22 7.24
C GLY A 260 -26.14 7.35 6.17
N ARG A 261 -26.21 7.87 4.94
CA ARG A 261 -26.83 7.17 3.79
C ARG A 261 -25.93 6.10 3.16
N VAL A 262 -24.61 6.15 3.41
CA VAL A 262 -23.64 5.17 2.88
C VAL A 262 -23.18 4.26 4.00
N GLN A 263 -24.00 3.26 4.29
CA GLN A 263 -23.76 2.23 5.28
C GLN A 263 -24.30 0.88 4.80
N ARG A 264 -23.42 -0.12 4.68
CA ARG A 264 -23.80 -1.48 4.27
C ARG A 264 -24.05 -2.38 5.46
N LEU A 265 -23.41 -2.09 6.60
CA LEU A 265 -23.42 -2.92 7.80
C LEU A 265 -24.39 -2.43 8.88
N ALA A 266 -25.17 -1.37 8.61
CA ALA A 266 -26.05 -0.73 9.58
C ALA A 266 -27.00 -1.71 10.32
N GLY A 267 -27.48 -2.76 9.64
CA GLY A 267 -28.35 -3.79 10.21
C GLY A 267 -27.65 -4.76 11.16
N VAL A 268 -26.33 -4.84 11.12
CA VAL A 268 -25.52 -5.84 11.85
C VAL A 268 -24.65 -5.20 12.92
N VAL A 269 -23.93 -4.11 12.60
CA VAL A 269 -23.01 -3.46 13.55
C VAL A 269 -23.58 -2.19 14.18
N GLY A 270 -24.73 -1.73 13.70
CA GLY A 270 -25.41 -0.52 14.17
C GLY A 270 -25.19 0.67 13.23
N ARG A 271 -25.97 1.75 13.45
CA ARG A 271 -25.93 2.95 12.61
C ARG A 271 -24.86 3.93 13.09
N LEU A 272 -24.17 4.55 12.12
CA LEU A 272 -23.34 5.73 12.32
C LEU A 272 -24.06 6.96 11.76
N PRO A 273 -23.89 8.15 12.36
CA PRO A 273 -24.31 9.42 11.76
C PRO A 273 -23.54 9.67 10.45
N SER A 274 -24.07 10.53 9.57
CA SER A 274 -23.31 11.03 8.42
C SER A 274 -22.09 11.84 8.89
N ALA A 275 -21.06 11.99 8.04
CA ALA A 275 -19.87 12.77 8.37
C ALA A 275 -20.23 14.20 8.82
N ALA A 276 -21.15 14.87 8.08
CA ALA A 276 -21.65 16.19 8.48
C ALA A 276 -22.29 16.20 9.88
N ALA A 277 -23.01 15.14 10.26
CA ALA A 277 -23.63 15.07 11.58
C ALA A 277 -22.62 14.72 12.69
N GLN A 278 -21.51 14.09 12.36
CA GLN A 278 -20.43 13.75 13.32
C GLN A 278 -19.69 15.00 13.80
N THR A 279 -19.67 16.10 13.05
CA THR A 279 -19.04 17.36 13.46
C THR A 279 -19.72 18.02 14.67
N GLY A 280 -20.88 17.55 15.08
CA GLY A 280 -21.52 17.91 16.34
C GLY A 280 -20.90 17.30 17.61
N LYS A 281 -19.90 16.41 17.46
CA LYS A 281 -19.13 15.76 18.52
C LYS A 281 -17.70 16.32 18.52
N SER A 282 -16.94 16.04 19.56
CA SER A 282 -15.49 16.26 19.52
C SER A 282 -14.78 15.22 18.63
N PRO A 283 -13.62 15.53 18.04
CA PRO A 283 -12.82 14.56 17.29
C PRO A 283 -12.51 13.30 18.13
N ALA A 284 -12.21 13.41 19.41
CA ALA A 284 -11.96 12.27 20.29
C ALA A 284 -13.18 11.34 20.40
N GLU A 285 -14.40 11.88 20.51
CA GLU A 285 -15.62 11.06 20.52
C GLU A 285 -15.84 10.36 19.17
N VAL A 286 -15.42 10.97 18.06
CA VAL A 286 -15.47 10.36 16.73
C VAL A 286 -14.44 9.22 16.62
N THR A 287 -13.21 9.41 17.15
CA THR A 287 -12.19 8.36 17.23
C THR A 287 -12.71 7.13 18.00
N ASP A 288 -13.27 7.35 19.20
CA ASP A 288 -13.82 6.26 20.02
C ASP A 288 -14.97 5.54 19.34
N GLN A 289 -15.86 6.28 18.69
CA GLN A 289 -16.99 5.73 17.96
C GLN A 289 -16.51 4.91 16.75
N ALA A 290 -15.58 5.43 15.96
CA ALA A 290 -15.00 4.75 14.81
C ALA A 290 -14.27 3.47 15.24
N ALA A 291 -13.48 3.51 16.32
CA ALA A 291 -12.78 2.35 16.87
C ALA A 291 -13.76 1.26 17.34
N SER A 292 -14.83 1.64 18.04
CA SER A 292 -15.86 0.71 18.48
C SER A 292 -16.58 0.05 17.29
N HIS A 293 -16.87 0.83 16.24
CA HIS A 293 -17.53 0.35 15.05
C HIS A 293 -16.62 -0.59 14.25
N ALA A 294 -15.36 -0.20 14.06
CA ALA A 294 -14.34 -0.98 13.36
C ALA A 294 -14.10 -2.35 14.01
N ARG A 295 -14.04 -2.43 15.35
CA ARG A 295 -13.94 -3.74 16.04
C ARG A 295 -15.10 -4.68 15.70
N LYS A 296 -16.31 -4.16 15.54
CA LYS A 296 -17.45 -4.98 15.11
C LYS A 296 -17.33 -5.42 13.65
N MET A 297 -16.82 -4.53 12.78
CA MET A 297 -16.53 -4.86 11.39
C MET A 297 -15.46 -5.95 11.30
N ALA A 298 -14.37 -5.81 12.03
CA ALA A 298 -13.28 -6.79 12.09
C ALA A 298 -13.78 -8.16 12.61
N ALA A 299 -14.67 -8.17 13.60
CA ALA A 299 -15.29 -9.40 14.10
C ALA A 299 -16.16 -10.12 13.06
N LEU A 300 -16.64 -9.42 12.03
CA LEU A 300 -17.33 -10.00 10.88
C LEU A 300 -16.38 -10.44 9.75
N GLY A 301 -15.06 -10.13 9.87
CA GLY A 301 -14.03 -10.45 8.89
C GLY A 301 -13.73 -9.33 7.88
N PHE A 302 -14.33 -8.13 8.06
CA PHE A 302 -13.95 -6.98 7.22
C PHE A 302 -12.59 -6.44 7.63
N THR A 303 -11.70 -6.25 6.66
CA THR A 303 -10.32 -5.82 6.88
C THR A 303 -10.06 -4.39 6.40
N MET A 304 -10.96 -3.83 5.58
CA MET A 304 -10.81 -2.51 4.98
C MET A 304 -12.15 -1.77 4.94
N ASN A 305 -12.11 -0.45 5.18
CA ASN A 305 -13.28 0.42 5.04
C ASN A 305 -12.98 1.56 4.07
N PHE A 306 -13.80 1.74 3.04
CA PHE A 306 -13.72 2.88 2.13
C PHE A 306 -14.31 4.14 2.79
N ALA A 307 -13.68 4.53 3.88
CA ALA A 307 -13.96 5.70 4.70
C ALA A 307 -12.69 6.13 5.45
N PRO A 308 -12.59 7.39 5.85
CA PRO A 308 -13.57 8.48 5.70
C PRO A 308 -13.55 9.15 4.33
N VAL A 309 -14.65 9.87 4.02
CA VAL A 309 -14.70 10.86 2.95
C VAL A 309 -14.08 12.15 3.47
N ILE A 310 -12.93 12.54 2.91
CA ILE A 310 -12.20 13.77 3.28
C ILE A 310 -12.24 14.85 2.17
N ASP A 311 -13.25 14.75 1.29
CA ASP A 311 -13.55 15.77 0.31
C ASP A 311 -13.99 17.05 1.01
N VAL A 312 -13.43 18.22 0.61
CA VAL A 312 -13.79 19.51 1.15
C VAL A 312 -14.96 20.08 0.34
N GLY A 313 -16.13 20.16 0.96
CA GLY A 313 -17.34 20.63 0.31
C GLY A 313 -18.42 19.57 0.18
N ALA A 314 -19.63 20.03 -0.15
CA ALA A 314 -20.83 19.19 -0.24
C ALA A 314 -21.42 19.21 -1.65
N GLY A 315 -20.56 19.14 -2.67
CA GLY A 315 -20.96 19.09 -4.09
C GLY A 315 -21.81 17.87 -4.42
N GLU A 316 -22.23 17.80 -5.68
CA GLU A 316 -23.07 16.72 -6.19
C GLU A 316 -22.39 15.35 -5.97
N GLY A 317 -23.15 14.35 -5.53
CA GLY A 317 -22.63 13.02 -5.14
C GLY A 317 -22.02 12.96 -3.73
N ILE A 318 -21.50 14.06 -3.16
CA ILE A 318 -20.86 14.11 -1.83
C ILE A 318 -21.88 14.48 -0.75
N GLY A 319 -22.43 15.70 -0.75
CA GLY A 319 -23.44 16.13 0.21
C GLY A 319 -22.99 15.93 1.68
N ASP A 320 -23.83 15.28 2.48
CA ASP A 320 -23.61 15.00 3.89
C ASP A 320 -22.55 13.91 4.20
N ARG A 321 -21.92 13.34 3.16
CA ARG A 321 -20.77 12.43 3.30
C ARG A 321 -19.49 13.19 3.67
N SER A 322 -19.38 14.50 3.39
CA SER A 322 -18.27 15.36 3.81
C SER A 322 -18.46 15.87 5.22
N PHE A 323 -17.35 16.13 5.95
CA PHE A 323 -17.34 16.81 7.23
C PHE A 323 -17.55 18.34 7.10
N GLY A 324 -17.61 18.89 5.88
CA GLY A 324 -17.96 20.29 5.63
C GLY A 324 -17.11 20.99 4.58
N ASN A 325 -17.15 22.33 4.63
CA ASN A 325 -16.50 23.18 3.61
C ASN A 325 -15.16 23.77 4.09
N ASP A 326 -14.82 23.59 5.36
CA ASP A 326 -13.58 24.08 5.94
C ASP A 326 -12.51 22.97 5.96
N PRO A 327 -11.37 23.16 5.27
CA PRO A 327 -10.32 22.14 5.19
C PRO A 327 -9.78 21.70 6.55
N ALA A 328 -9.71 22.60 7.55
CA ALA A 328 -9.24 22.27 8.88
C ALA A 328 -10.22 21.32 9.59
N THR A 329 -11.51 21.62 9.54
CA THR A 329 -12.56 20.74 10.07
C THR A 329 -12.52 19.37 9.40
N VAL A 330 -12.43 19.31 8.05
CA VAL A 330 -12.35 18.04 7.32
C VAL A 330 -11.10 17.25 7.71
N THR A 331 -9.98 17.94 7.94
CA THR A 331 -8.73 17.31 8.43
C THR A 331 -8.91 16.71 9.80
N ASP A 332 -9.41 17.46 10.78
CA ASP A 332 -9.54 17.03 12.17
C ASP A 332 -10.45 15.80 12.30
N TYR A 333 -11.61 15.81 11.64
CA TYR A 333 -12.55 14.70 11.71
C TYR A 333 -12.15 13.53 10.80
N GLY A 334 -11.49 13.81 9.70
CA GLY A 334 -10.87 12.79 8.83
C GLY A 334 -9.80 12.00 9.58
N MET A 335 -8.88 12.71 10.25
CA MET A 335 -7.84 12.11 11.11
C MET A 335 -8.45 11.28 12.23
N ALA A 336 -9.42 11.84 12.97
CA ALA A 336 -10.09 11.15 14.07
C ALA A 336 -10.73 9.82 13.60
N THR A 337 -11.35 9.83 12.41
CA THR A 337 -11.95 8.61 11.83
C THR A 337 -10.88 7.60 11.40
N VAL A 338 -9.79 8.05 10.77
CA VAL A 338 -8.66 7.20 10.38
C VAL A 338 -8.03 6.52 11.59
N GLU A 339 -7.74 7.28 12.65
CA GLU A 339 -7.20 6.77 13.90
C GLU A 339 -8.13 5.73 14.54
N GLY A 340 -9.44 6.03 14.59
CA GLY A 340 -10.42 5.12 15.15
C GLY A 340 -10.54 3.82 14.36
N LEU A 341 -10.64 3.87 13.02
CA LEU A 341 -10.70 2.68 12.16
C LEU A 341 -9.45 1.81 12.35
N SER A 342 -8.27 2.43 12.33
CA SER A 342 -7.00 1.73 12.54
C SER A 342 -6.92 1.09 13.93
N ALA A 343 -7.31 1.81 14.99
CA ALA A 343 -7.36 1.28 16.36
C ALA A 343 -8.36 0.13 16.53
N GLY A 344 -9.37 0.06 15.66
CA GLY A 344 -10.34 -1.03 15.60
C GLY A 344 -9.92 -2.22 14.74
N GLY A 345 -8.74 -2.19 14.10
CA GLY A 345 -8.18 -3.27 13.28
C GLY A 345 -8.67 -3.29 11.83
N VAL A 346 -9.22 -2.19 11.32
CA VAL A 346 -9.70 -2.04 9.94
C VAL A 346 -8.86 -1.00 9.22
N VAL A 347 -8.37 -1.30 8.02
CA VAL A 347 -7.60 -0.36 7.20
C VAL A 347 -8.51 0.75 6.68
N PRO A 348 -8.28 2.02 7.04
CA PRO A 348 -9.04 3.14 6.50
C PRO A 348 -8.58 3.48 5.08
N VAL A 349 -9.53 3.88 4.23
CA VAL A 349 -9.27 4.37 2.87
C VAL A 349 -9.87 5.75 2.72
N VAL A 350 -9.02 6.77 2.69
CA VAL A 350 -9.49 8.16 2.51
C VAL A 350 -9.83 8.43 1.05
N LYS A 351 -10.91 9.20 0.81
CA LYS A 351 -11.46 9.41 -0.52
C LYS A 351 -12.13 10.77 -0.70
N HIS A 352 -12.23 11.26 -1.93
CA HIS A 352 -11.80 10.75 -3.23
C HIS A 352 -10.69 11.65 -3.79
N PHE A 353 -9.46 11.20 -3.74
CA PHE A 353 -8.32 12.00 -4.20
C PHE A 353 -8.47 12.38 -5.69
N PRO A 354 -8.15 13.63 -6.10
CA PRO A 354 -7.57 14.72 -5.32
C PRO A 354 -8.58 15.70 -4.69
N GLY A 355 -9.84 15.32 -4.57
CA GLY A 355 -10.90 16.10 -3.92
C GLY A 355 -12.14 16.25 -4.82
N HIS A 356 -13.23 15.60 -4.40
CA HIS A 356 -14.50 15.56 -5.14
C HIS A 356 -15.50 16.65 -4.69
N GLY A 357 -15.26 17.27 -3.52
CA GLY A 357 -16.25 18.12 -2.84
C GLY A 357 -16.71 19.36 -3.61
N GLY A 358 -15.95 19.81 -4.61
CA GLY A 358 -16.27 20.92 -5.50
C GLY A 358 -16.35 20.51 -6.98
N ALA A 359 -16.52 19.23 -7.29
CA ALA A 359 -16.60 18.74 -8.68
C ALA A 359 -17.87 19.22 -9.40
N THR A 360 -17.80 19.29 -10.72
CA THR A 360 -18.86 19.86 -11.58
C THR A 360 -20.05 18.92 -11.80
N ALA A 361 -19.90 17.62 -11.52
CA ALA A 361 -20.91 16.59 -11.73
C ALA A 361 -20.67 15.36 -10.84
N ASP A 362 -21.60 14.41 -10.85
CA ASP A 362 -21.45 13.10 -10.21
C ASP A 362 -20.68 12.15 -11.14
N THR A 363 -19.53 11.64 -10.67
CA THR A 363 -18.68 10.71 -11.43
C THR A 363 -19.31 9.34 -11.65
N HIS A 364 -20.41 9.01 -10.98
CA HIS A 364 -21.20 7.82 -11.31
C HIS A 364 -21.83 7.92 -12.71
N GLU A 365 -22.09 9.12 -13.21
CA GLU A 365 -22.76 9.35 -14.47
C GLU A 365 -21.79 9.77 -15.59
N GLU A 366 -20.91 10.74 -15.31
CA GLU A 366 -19.98 11.30 -16.30
C GLU A 366 -18.63 11.74 -15.69
N LEU A 367 -17.65 12.03 -16.55
CA LEU A 367 -16.37 12.58 -16.10
C LEU A 367 -16.55 14.00 -15.57
N ALA A 368 -16.44 14.17 -14.28
CA ALA A 368 -16.51 15.47 -13.63
C ALA A 368 -15.15 16.17 -13.63
N SER A 369 -15.16 17.51 -13.61
CA SER A 369 -13.97 18.33 -13.44
C SER A 369 -13.95 18.98 -12.07
N THR A 370 -12.76 19.07 -11.50
CA THR A 370 -12.50 19.83 -10.27
C THR A 370 -12.14 21.29 -10.59
N ALA A 371 -11.93 22.10 -9.56
CA ALA A 371 -11.18 23.35 -9.68
C ALA A 371 -9.75 23.07 -10.19
N PRO A 372 -9.05 24.08 -10.75
CA PRO A 372 -7.66 23.91 -11.16
C PRO A 372 -6.74 23.46 -10.02
N LEU A 373 -5.66 22.73 -10.35
CA LEU A 373 -4.70 22.21 -9.35
C LEU A 373 -4.21 23.29 -8.36
N SER A 374 -3.99 24.53 -8.83
CA SER A 374 -3.57 25.63 -7.97
C SER A 374 -4.57 25.97 -6.85
N GLU A 375 -5.86 25.77 -7.09
CA GLU A 375 -6.92 25.97 -6.10
C GLU A 375 -7.06 24.72 -5.20
N LEU A 376 -6.97 23.50 -5.78
CA LEU A 376 -6.99 22.28 -4.99
C LEU A 376 -5.88 22.27 -3.93
N ARG A 377 -4.68 22.75 -4.25
CA ARG A 377 -3.57 22.85 -3.28
C ARG A 377 -3.87 23.75 -2.10
N GLN A 378 -4.75 24.72 -2.27
CA GLN A 378 -5.11 25.69 -1.21
C GLN A 378 -6.31 25.23 -0.38
N ARG A 379 -7.01 24.18 -0.79
CA ARG A 379 -8.24 23.74 -0.15
C ARG A 379 -8.35 22.21 -0.06
N ASP A 380 -8.54 21.54 -1.18
CA ASP A 380 -8.96 20.14 -1.23
C ASP A 380 -7.82 19.18 -0.87
N LEU A 381 -6.58 19.53 -1.20
CA LEU A 381 -5.40 18.72 -0.90
C LEU A 381 -4.90 18.85 0.55
N ILE A 382 -5.38 19.82 1.32
CA ILE A 382 -4.96 20.02 2.71
C ILE A 382 -5.27 18.79 3.58
N PRO A 383 -6.50 18.24 3.59
CA PRO A 383 -6.79 17.04 4.36
C PRO A 383 -6.00 15.81 3.89
N PHE A 384 -5.81 15.65 2.56
CA PHE A 384 -5.03 14.53 2.03
C PHE A 384 -3.57 14.61 2.45
N ALA A 385 -2.93 15.77 2.34
CA ALA A 385 -1.55 15.98 2.77
C ALA A 385 -1.36 15.69 4.25
N ALA A 386 -2.30 16.12 5.10
CA ALA A 386 -2.25 15.88 6.53
C ALA A 386 -2.37 14.38 6.86
N VAL A 387 -3.34 13.68 6.26
CA VAL A 387 -3.58 12.25 6.51
C VAL A 387 -2.40 11.42 5.99
N VAL A 388 -1.95 11.66 4.76
CA VAL A 388 -0.83 10.93 4.13
C VAL A 388 0.47 11.14 4.90
N GLY A 389 0.72 12.35 5.40
CA GLY A 389 1.94 12.67 6.15
C GLY A 389 1.96 12.13 7.59
N ALA A 390 0.82 11.72 8.14
CA ALA A 390 0.71 11.32 9.55
C ALA A 390 0.24 9.87 9.77
N THR A 391 -0.24 9.18 8.73
CA THR A 391 -0.87 7.85 8.88
C THR A 391 -0.52 6.91 7.72
N ASP A 392 -0.79 5.62 7.92
CA ASP A 392 -0.69 4.57 6.89
C ASP A 392 -2.06 4.32 6.19
N ALA A 393 -2.97 5.29 6.21
CA ALA A 393 -4.26 5.14 5.53
C ALA A 393 -4.06 4.93 4.03
N ALA A 394 -4.82 4.02 3.44
CA ALA A 394 -4.88 3.89 1.99
C ALA A 394 -5.62 5.10 1.38
N VAL A 395 -5.35 5.36 0.11
CA VAL A 395 -5.99 6.47 -0.63
C VAL A 395 -6.78 5.93 -1.81
N MET A 396 -8.06 6.31 -1.90
CA MET A 396 -8.86 6.04 -3.09
C MET A 396 -8.82 7.23 -4.04
N VAL A 397 -8.44 6.96 -5.29
CA VAL A 397 -8.36 7.97 -6.35
C VAL A 397 -9.63 7.99 -7.17
N GLY A 398 -10.31 9.14 -7.18
CA GLY A 398 -11.57 9.36 -7.89
C GLY A 398 -11.40 9.55 -9.41
N HIS A 399 -12.51 9.48 -10.12
CA HIS A 399 -12.56 9.67 -11.58
C HIS A 399 -12.78 11.15 -11.95
N LEU A 400 -11.78 11.98 -11.63
CA LEU A 400 -11.85 13.43 -11.74
C LEU A 400 -10.87 13.97 -12.77
N ASN A 401 -11.33 14.82 -13.69
CA ASN A 401 -10.44 15.64 -14.48
C ASN A 401 -9.99 16.86 -13.66
N VAL A 402 -8.68 17.04 -13.54
CA VAL A 402 -8.08 18.17 -12.82
C VAL A 402 -7.39 19.10 -13.81
N PRO A 403 -7.97 20.29 -14.09
CA PRO A 403 -7.34 21.26 -14.97
C PRO A 403 -5.94 21.65 -14.46
N GLY A 404 -4.96 21.59 -15.36
CA GLY A 404 -3.55 21.84 -15.04
C GLY A 404 -2.78 20.64 -14.50
N LEU A 405 -3.41 19.42 -14.41
CA LEU A 405 -2.76 18.20 -13.97
C LEU A 405 -3.01 17.01 -14.91
N THR A 406 -4.26 16.64 -15.15
CA THR A 406 -4.60 15.34 -15.75
C THR A 406 -4.79 15.38 -17.27
N GLY A 407 -4.84 16.58 -17.87
CA GLY A 407 -4.96 16.74 -19.33
C GLY A 407 -6.26 16.16 -19.93
N GLY A 408 -7.34 16.08 -19.16
CA GLY A 408 -8.62 15.50 -19.57
C GLY A 408 -8.79 14.02 -19.19
N MET A 409 -7.77 13.37 -18.65
CA MET A 409 -7.88 12.01 -18.11
C MET A 409 -8.52 12.01 -16.72
N PRO A 410 -9.24 10.94 -16.33
CA PRO A 410 -9.58 10.73 -14.93
C PRO A 410 -8.33 10.60 -14.06
N ALA A 411 -8.32 11.22 -12.89
CA ALA A 411 -7.18 11.16 -11.96
C ALA A 411 -6.78 9.72 -11.62
N SER A 412 -7.75 8.79 -11.51
CA SER A 412 -7.51 7.36 -11.29
C SER A 412 -6.75 6.64 -12.41
N LEU A 413 -6.67 7.24 -13.60
CA LEU A 413 -5.95 6.70 -14.77
C LEU A 413 -4.74 7.59 -15.14
N SER A 414 -4.43 8.60 -14.33
CA SER A 414 -3.42 9.62 -14.66
C SER A 414 -2.12 9.42 -13.85
N PRO A 415 -0.98 9.13 -14.51
CA PRO A 415 0.30 9.08 -13.83
C PRO A 415 0.67 10.40 -13.14
N ALA A 416 0.28 11.54 -13.71
CA ALA A 416 0.53 12.84 -13.11
C ALA A 416 -0.23 13.03 -11.79
N ALA A 417 -1.44 12.46 -11.68
CA ALA A 417 -2.21 12.52 -10.45
C ALA A 417 -1.69 11.53 -9.40
N ILE A 418 -1.43 10.27 -9.77
CA ILE A 418 -1.07 9.23 -8.81
C ILE A 418 0.43 9.30 -8.47
N ASN A 419 1.31 9.16 -9.46
CA ASN A 419 2.74 9.20 -9.19
C ASN A 419 3.18 10.63 -8.86
N GLY A 420 2.91 11.61 -9.72
CA GLY A 420 3.41 12.97 -9.55
C GLY A 420 2.84 13.69 -8.33
N LEU A 421 1.52 13.77 -8.20
CA LEU A 421 0.91 14.55 -7.12
C LEU A 421 0.81 13.75 -5.82
N LEU A 422 0.26 12.51 -5.85
CA LEU A 422 0.01 11.77 -4.61
C LEU A 422 1.29 11.16 -4.04
N ARG A 423 2.10 10.47 -4.87
CA ARG A 423 3.29 9.78 -4.37
C ARG A 423 4.49 10.70 -4.22
N ASP A 424 4.85 11.47 -5.28
CA ASP A 424 6.08 12.27 -5.27
C ASP A 424 5.91 13.57 -4.48
N GLU A 425 4.80 14.33 -4.70
CA GLU A 425 4.60 15.64 -4.06
C GLU A 425 4.08 15.51 -2.63
N LEU A 426 3.04 14.67 -2.39
CA LEU A 426 2.46 14.48 -1.06
C LEU A 426 3.15 13.38 -0.24
N GLY A 427 4.02 12.57 -0.84
CA GLY A 427 4.83 11.57 -0.15
C GLY A 427 4.09 10.28 0.23
N HIS A 428 2.96 9.95 -0.44
CA HIS A 428 2.21 8.74 -0.11
C HIS A 428 2.95 7.47 -0.52
N SER A 429 3.31 6.65 0.44
CA SER A 429 3.98 5.35 0.23
C SER A 429 3.08 4.14 0.51
N GLY A 430 1.81 4.37 0.82
CA GLY A 430 0.83 3.32 1.12
C GLY A 430 0.05 2.83 -0.10
N LEU A 431 -0.99 2.04 0.20
CA LEU A 431 -1.90 1.47 -0.80
C LEU A 431 -2.71 2.56 -1.51
N VAL A 432 -2.72 2.51 -2.84
CA VAL A 432 -3.58 3.33 -3.70
C VAL A 432 -4.63 2.45 -4.38
N VAL A 433 -5.91 2.75 -4.12
CA VAL A 433 -7.05 2.04 -4.70
C VAL A 433 -7.76 2.96 -5.70
N THR A 434 -8.25 2.44 -6.81
CA THR A 434 -9.15 3.22 -7.68
C THR A 434 -10.53 3.31 -7.07
N ASP A 435 -11.28 4.36 -7.39
CA ASP A 435 -12.73 4.29 -7.33
C ASP A 435 -13.24 3.25 -8.34
N SER A 436 -14.52 2.93 -8.30
CA SER A 436 -15.09 1.83 -9.07
C SER A 436 -15.01 2.06 -10.58
N LEU A 437 -14.25 1.23 -11.29
CA LEU A 437 -14.01 1.35 -12.74
C LEU A 437 -15.25 1.04 -13.62
N ILE A 438 -16.37 0.62 -13.00
CA ILE A 438 -17.65 0.48 -13.70
C ILE A 438 -18.47 1.78 -13.75
N MET A 439 -18.00 2.88 -13.15
CA MET A 439 -18.69 4.16 -13.13
C MET A 439 -18.74 4.80 -14.52
N GLY A 440 -19.77 5.62 -14.78
CA GLY A 440 -19.99 6.27 -16.07
C GLY A 440 -18.82 7.12 -16.55
N ALA A 441 -18.11 7.78 -15.63
CA ALA A 441 -16.89 8.54 -15.91
C ALA A 441 -15.81 7.71 -16.64
N ILE A 442 -15.73 6.41 -16.41
CA ILE A 442 -14.76 5.49 -17.02
C ILE A 442 -15.39 4.80 -18.25
N ARG A 443 -16.55 4.14 -18.05
CA ARG A 443 -17.16 3.28 -19.08
C ARG A 443 -17.58 4.00 -20.35
N SER A 444 -17.65 5.33 -20.31
CA SER A 444 -17.91 6.14 -21.50
C SER A 444 -16.77 6.11 -22.53
N GLN A 445 -15.53 5.75 -22.11
CA GLN A 445 -14.34 5.83 -22.96
C GLN A 445 -13.49 4.55 -22.95
N TRP A 446 -13.52 3.75 -21.86
CA TRP A 446 -12.69 2.54 -21.71
C TRP A 446 -13.56 1.34 -21.29
N SER A 447 -13.14 0.16 -21.69
CA SER A 447 -13.58 -1.07 -21.03
C SER A 447 -13.01 -1.15 -19.60
N VAL A 448 -13.64 -1.95 -18.74
CA VAL A 448 -13.18 -2.10 -17.34
C VAL A 448 -11.76 -2.70 -17.30
N SER A 449 -11.45 -3.63 -18.19
CA SER A 449 -10.11 -4.26 -18.26
C SER A 449 -9.03 -3.29 -18.74
N GLU A 450 -9.30 -2.47 -19.76
CA GLU A 450 -8.38 -1.41 -20.20
C GLU A 450 -8.17 -0.37 -19.10
N ALA A 451 -9.24 0.04 -18.40
CA ALA A 451 -9.15 0.99 -17.30
C ALA A 451 -8.33 0.42 -16.12
N ALA A 452 -8.48 -0.88 -15.80
CA ALA A 452 -7.69 -1.54 -14.77
C ALA A 452 -6.19 -1.52 -15.12
N LEU A 453 -5.82 -1.87 -16.36
CA LEU A 453 -4.44 -1.79 -16.83
C LEU A 453 -3.88 -0.36 -16.77
N LEU A 454 -4.65 0.62 -17.24
CA LEU A 454 -4.25 2.03 -17.22
C LEU A 454 -4.05 2.52 -15.79
N ALA A 455 -4.93 2.17 -14.86
CA ALA A 455 -4.83 2.55 -13.45
C ALA A 455 -3.56 1.98 -12.79
N ILE A 456 -3.30 0.67 -12.97
CA ILE A 456 -2.08 0.04 -12.43
C ILE A 456 -0.83 0.67 -13.06
N THR A 457 -0.84 0.92 -14.36
CA THR A 457 0.27 1.60 -15.07
C THR A 457 0.48 3.03 -14.55
N ALA A 458 -0.61 3.72 -14.19
CA ALA A 458 -0.57 5.08 -13.67
C ALA A 458 -0.08 5.19 -12.22
N GLY A 459 0.07 4.07 -11.50
CA GLY A 459 0.58 4.06 -10.13
C GLY A 459 -0.42 3.60 -9.07
N ALA A 460 -1.66 3.25 -9.44
CA ALA A 460 -2.59 2.58 -8.53
C ALA A 460 -2.13 1.14 -8.25
N ASP A 461 -2.43 0.63 -7.07
CA ASP A 461 -2.01 -0.70 -6.65
C ASP A 461 -3.16 -1.71 -6.73
N LEU A 462 -4.38 -1.25 -6.53
CA LEU A 462 -5.57 -2.08 -6.47
C LEU A 462 -6.67 -1.47 -7.34
N ALA A 463 -7.02 -2.14 -8.43
CA ALA A 463 -8.08 -1.75 -9.34
C ALA A 463 -9.41 -2.32 -8.86
N LEU A 464 -10.37 -1.45 -8.50
CA LEU A 464 -11.72 -1.85 -8.13
C LEU A 464 -12.57 -2.03 -9.40
N VAL A 465 -12.76 -3.26 -9.81
CA VAL A 465 -13.56 -3.65 -10.98
C VAL A 465 -14.99 -4.03 -10.58
N GLY A 466 -15.82 -4.40 -11.55
CA GLY A 466 -17.17 -4.90 -11.30
C GLY A 466 -17.21 -6.32 -10.74
N GLY A 467 -18.08 -7.17 -11.33
CA GLY A 467 -18.22 -8.56 -10.93
C GLY A 467 -17.03 -9.45 -11.34
N LEU A 468 -17.21 -10.77 -11.15
CA LEU A 468 -16.14 -11.75 -11.45
C LEU A 468 -15.77 -11.80 -12.94
N GLU A 469 -16.70 -11.51 -13.84
CA GLU A 469 -16.41 -11.42 -15.28
C GLU A 469 -15.45 -10.27 -15.58
N ASP A 470 -15.66 -9.09 -14.98
CA ASP A 470 -14.75 -7.95 -15.09
C ASP A 470 -13.38 -8.26 -14.46
N ALA A 471 -13.37 -8.97 -13.33
CA ALA A 471 -12.13 -9.38 -12.68
C ALA A 471 -11.32 -10.35 -13.56
N ALA A 472 -11.96 -11.32 -14.18
CA ALA A 472 -11.31 -12.25 -15.13
C ALA A 472 -10.80 -11.54 -16.38
N ALA A 473 -11.55 -10.58 -16.92
CA ALA A 473 -11.14 -9.78 -18.07
C ALA A 473 -9.93 -8.88 -17.71
N ALA A 474 -9.95 -8.22 -16.54
CA ALA A 474 -8.84 -7.39 -16.06
C ALA A 474 -7.58 -8.24 -15.82
N PHE A 475 -7.73 -9.43 -15.24
CA PHE A 475 -6.63 -10.37 -15.05
C PHE A 475 -5.94 -10.72 -16.38
N SER A 476 -6.74 -11.11 -17.39
CA SER A 476 -6.23 -11.48 -18.70
C SER A 476 -5.57 -10.31 -19.43
N GLU A 477 -6.13 -9.09 -19.32
CA GLU A 477 -5.55 -7.89 -19.93
C GLU A 477 -4.20 -7.52 -19.28
N ILE A 478 -4.10 -7.58 -17.95
CA ILE A 478 -2.85 -7.31 -17.23
C ILE A 478 -1.80 -8.37 -17.57
N GLU A 479 -2.18 -9.67 -17.64
CA GLU A 479 -1.27 -10.75 -18.02
C GLU A 479 -0.71 -10.55 -19.43
N ALA A 480 -1.57 -10.23 -20.40
CA ALA A 480 -1.17 -9.91 -21.77
C ALA A 480 -0.25 -8.67 -21.82
N ALA A 481 -0.60 -7.62 -21.06
CA ALA A 481 0.17 -6.39 -21.00
C ALA A 481 1.59 -6.61 -20.46
N VAL A 482 1.76 -7.48 -19.46
CA VAL A 482 3.08 -7.87 -18.96
C VAL A 482 3.85 -8.65 -20.01
N ALA A 483 3.23 -9.62 -20.67
CA ALA A 483 3.86 -10.42 -21.73
C ALA A 483 4.31 -9.57 -22.94
N GLU A 484 3.57 -8.51 -23.25
CA GLU A 484 3.84 -7.57 -24.34
C GLU A 484 4.76 -6.41 -23.94
N GLY A 485 5.11 -6.28 -22.65
CA GLY A 485 5.94 -5.19 -22.14
C GLY A 485 5.20 -3.85 -22.01
N ARG A 486 3.86 -3.82 -22.07
CA ARG A 486 3.02 -2.64 -21.82
C ARG A 486 2.92 -2.31 -20.33
N LEU A 487 3.05 -3.30 -19.46
CA LEU A 487 3.18 -3.14 -18.01
C LEU A 487 4.51 -3.77 -17.57
N SER A 488 5.36 -2.99 -16.90
CA SER A 488 6.62 -3.52 -16.38
C SER A 488 6.41 -4.44 -15.18
N LEU A 489 7.26 -5.47 -15.05
CA LEU A 489 7.26 -6.34 -13.86
C LEU A 489 7.56 -5.57 -12.58
N GLU A 490 8.39 -4.53 -12.65
CA GLU A 490 8.72 -3.66 -11.52
C GLU A 490 7.45 -2.98 -10.97
N ARG A 491 6.65 -2.36 -11.86
CA ARG A 491 5.40 -1.71 -11.45
C ARG A 491 4.37 -2.71 -10.88
N LEU A 492 4.26 -3.89 -11.50
CA LEU A 492 3.39 -4.95 -11.00
C LEU A 492 3.82 -5.44 -9.62
N ASN A 493 5.13 -5.64 -9.41
CA ASN A 493 5.67 -6.05 -8.11
C ASN A 493 5.42 -5.00 -7.05
N ASP A 494 5.63 -3.74 -7.38
CA ASP A 494 5.36 -2.61 -6.48
C ASP A 494 3.88 -2.57 -6.07
N ALA A 495 2.95 -2.68 -7.03
CA ALA A 495 1.51 -2.76 -6.75
C ALA A 495 1.16 -3.92 -5.82
N ALA A 496 1.60 -5.13 -6.18
CA ALA A 496 1.33 -6.33 -5.39
C ALA A 496 1.93 -6.22 -3.97
N THR A 497 3.10 -5.60 -3.83
CA THR A 497 3.74 -5.34 -2.53
C THR A 497 2.88 -4.46 -1.63
N HIS A 498 2.36 -3.34 -2.15
CA HIS A 498 1.47 -2.44 -1.39
C HIS A 498 0.19 -3.17 -0.94
N VAL A 499 -0.39 -4.01 -1.81
CA VAL A 499 -1.58 -4.81 -1.47
C VAL A 499 -1.27 -5.84 -0.39
N LEU A 500 -0.17 -6.59 -0.50
CA LEU A 500 0.24 -7.56 0.51
C LEU A 500 0.49 -6.89 1.87
N ARG A 501 1.13 -5.73 1.89
CA ARG A 501 1.33 -4.93 3.11
C ARG A 501 0.02 -4.50 3.74
N ALA A 502 -0.94 -4.03 2.95
CA ALA A 502 -2.26 -3.67 3.46
C ALA A 502 -3.01 -4.85 4.08
N LYS A 503 -2.71 -6.08 3.65
CA LYS A 503 -3.19 -7.33 4.25
C LYS A 503 -2.44 -7.73 5.53
N GLY A 504 -1.36 -7.04 5.87
CA GLY A 504 -0.43 -7.44 6.93
C GLY A 504 0.44 -8.65 6.55
N VAL A 505 0.53 -8.97 5.26
CA VAL A 505 1.37 -10.05 4.74
C VAL A 505 2.71 -9.48 4.29
N PHE A 506 3.78 -9.99 4.85
CA PHE A 506 5.13 -9.70 4.40
C PHE A 506 5.54 -10.76 3.39
N ALA A 507 5.81 -10.38 2.15
CA ALA A 507 6.02 -11.32 1.04
C ALA A 507 7.16 -12.32 1.32
N CYS A 508 8.21 -11.90 2.04
CA CYS A 508 9.31 -12.77 2.41
C CYS A 508 8.91 -13.92 3.36
N THR A 509 7.77 -13.84 4.05
CA THR A 509 7.25 -14.97 4.84
C THR A 509 6.65 -16.08 3.99
N LEU A 510 6.35 -15.77 2.73
CA LEU A 510 5.81 -16.72 1.75
C LEU A 510 6.92 -17.42 0.94
N VAL A 511 8.15 -16.87 0.97
CA VAL A 511 9.30 -17.34 0.19
C VAL A 511 10.30 -18.00 1.11
N GLY A 512 10.57 -19.29 0.91
CA GLY A 512 11.65 -20.01 1.60
C GLY A 512 12.95 -20.02 0.80
N ARG A 513 13.98 -20.67 1.33
CA ARG A 513 15.25 -20.90 0.61
C ARG A 513 15.56 -22.38 0.54
N ASP A 514 16.04 -22.86 -0.60
CA ASP A 514 16.55 -24.22 -0.76
C ASP A 514 17.94 -24.35 -0.12
N GLY A 515 18.45 -25.59 -0.05
CA GLY A 515 19.77 -25.89 0.47
C GLY A 515 20.94 -25.22 -0.28
N LEU A 516 20.67 -24.48 -1.36
CA LEU A 516 21.64 -23.69 -2.13
C LEU A 516 21.43 -22.17 -1.90
N GLY A 517 20.52 -21.78 -0.97
CA GLY A 517 20.20 -20.39 -0.67
C GLY A 517 19.32 -19.70 -1.72
N ARG A 518 18.75 -20.44 -2.68
CA ARG A 518 17.84 -19.87 -3.68
C ARG A 518 16.45 -19.73 -3.09
N PRO A 519 15.71 -18.65 -3.36
CA PRO A 519 14.34 -18.51 -2.89
C PRO A 519 13.48 -19.66 -3.42
N VAL A 520 12.72 -20.28 -2.54
CA VAL A 520 11.75 -21.33 -2.84
C VAL A 520 10.46 -20.97 -2.14
N LEU A 521 9.36 -20.92 -2.87
CA LEU A 521 8.06 -20.75 -2.24
C LEU A 521 7.72 -22.01 -1.44
N TYR A 522 7.37 -21.85 -0.17
CA TYR A 522 6.94 -22.95 0.69
C TYR A 522 5.65 -23.61 0.21
N ASP A 523 4.83 -22.86 -0.53
CA ASP A 523 3.61 -23.36 -1.14
C ASP A 523 3.84 -23.59 -2.65
N PRO A 524 3.89 -24.85 -3.12
CA PRO A 524 4.07 -25.15 -4.53
C PRO A 524 2.95 -24.61 -5.42
N THR A 525 1.79 -24.23 -4.85
CA THR A 525 0.69 -23.60 -5.60
C THR A 525 0.93 -22.11 -5.84
N LEU A 526 1.86 -21.50 -5.11
CA LEU A 526 2.29 -20.11 -5.30
C LEU A 526 3.41 -19.98 -6.35
N VAL A 527 4.04 -21.09 -6.72
CA VAL A 527 5.07 -21.14 -7.77
C VAL A 527 4.40 -21.40 -9.11
N GLY A 528 4.71 -20.59 -10.11
CA GLY A 528 4.36 -20.93 -11.49
C GLY A 528 5.04 -22.24 -11.92
N ARG A 529 4.29 -23.15 -12.49
CA ARG A 529 4.82 -24.36 -13.15
C ARG A 529 5.55 -23.99 -14.42
#